data_355168f5cbda32de0cfcce3c00e27d7b
#
_entry.id   355168f5cbda32de0cfcce3c00e27d7b
#
_cell.length_a   1.000
_cell.length_b   1.000
_cell.length_c   1.000
_cell.angle_alpha   90.00
_cell.angle_beta   90.00
_cell.angle_gamma   90.00
#
_symmetry.space_group_name_H-M   'P 1'
#
loop_
_entity.id
_entity.type
_entity.pdbx_description
1 polymer ?
#
loop_
_entity_poly.entity_id
_entity_poly.type
_entity_poly.pdbx_seq_one_letter_code
_entity_poly.pdbx_strand_id
1 'polypeptide(L)'
;CETDIPRETIELLDELVNWGAQGIALCALNDISIEARIGELAEQGIPCITFNSDLPNSRRLCFVGQNYTQSGRIAAELLSKCVPKNARVLAMAGNLEYDGHRTRLDGFCEHLKKKGFSSSQIEIEETYNDYRLTYNRVTAALQSDNPPAAIYMANRSVTGCVDALKAAGMDQQVRVIAHDMSPRRKQMLLDGSLDLTITQDLFRQGSQPLRLLADLLQKNIQPENSNKGSKISIICAQNIE
;
A
#
# COMPACT_ATOMS: atom_id res chain seq x y z
N CYS A 1 5.29 10.84 11.39
CA CYS A 1 5.13 9.90 12.49
C CYS A 1 4.68 8.57 11.93
N GLU A 2 5.31 7.48 12.33
CA GLU A 2 4.85 6.12 12.02
C GLU A 2 4.27 5.55 13.31
N THR A 3 3.03 5.93 13.63
CA THR A 3 2.30 5.31 14.74
C THR A 3 1.04 4.66 14.21
N ASP A 4 0.84 3.40 14.59
CA ASP A 4 -0.38 2.63 14.34
C ASP A 4 -1.37 2.79 15.52
N ILE A 5 -1.22 3.84 16.33
CA ILE A 5 -2.05 4.13 17.49
C ILE A 5 -2.85 5.40 17.22
N PRO A 6 -4.19 5.34 17.04
CA PRO A 6 -5.01 6.51 16.74
C PRO A 6 -4.85 7.66 17.73
N ARG A 7 -4.74 7.36 19.03
CA ARG A 7 -4.53 8.35 20.07
C ARG A 7 -3.25 9.17 19.86
N GLU A 8 -2.14 8.53 19.53
CA GLU A 8 -0.87 9.24 19.29
C GLU A 8 -0.98 10.14 18.05
N THR A 9 -1.71 9.70 17.01
CA THR A 9 -1.98 10.54 15.85
C THR A 9 -2.75 11.81 16.24
N ILE A 10 -3.76 11.68 17.12
CA ILE A 10 -4.56 12.82 17.60
C ILE A 10 -3.69 13.77 18.44
N GLU A 11 -2.87 13.24 19.36
CA GLU A 11 -1.94 14.03 20.17
C GLU A 11 -0.98 14.85 19.28
N LEU A 12 -0.47 14.27 18.21
CA LEU A 12 0.38 14.98 17.21
C LEU A 12 -0.39 16.06 16.44
N LEU A 13 -1.64 15.80 16.07
CA LEU A 13 -2.47 16.84 15.45
C LEU A 13 -2.68 18.01 16.38
N ASP A 14 -2.91 17.76 17.68
CA ASP A 14 -3.07 18.79 18.70
C ASP A 14 -1.78 19.60 18.91
N GLU A 15 -0.62 18.94 18.93
CA GLU A 15 0.68 19.62 18.97
C GLU A 15 0.89 20.54 17.77
N LEU A 16 0.58 20.09 16.55
CA LEU A 16 0.69 20.92 15.34
C LEU A 16 -0.20 22.16 15.43
N VAL A 17 -1.44 22.00 15.91
CA VAL A 17 -2.36 23.13 16.14
C VAL A 17 -1.79 24.11 17.16
N ASN A 18 -1.26 23.61 18.28
CA ASN A 18 -0.64 24.44 19.33
C ASN A 18 0.60 25.19 18.82
N TRP A 19 1.30 24.65 17.83
CA TRP A 19 2.42 25.32 17.15
C TRP A 19 1.97 26.33 16.08
N GLY A 20 0.65 26.47 15.87
CA GLY A 20 0.08 27.44 14.92
C GLY A 20 0.00 26.95 13.49
N ALA A 21 -0.10 25.63 13.28
CA ALA A 21 -0.31 25.09 11.93
C ALA A 21 -1.60 25.62 11.32
N GLN A 22 -1.52 26.18 10.12
CA GLN A 22 -2.65 26.72 9.37
C GLN A 22 -3.26 25.71 8.40
N GLY A 23 -2.62 24.55 8.22
CA GLY A 23 -3.08 23.44 7.40
C GLY A 23 -2.20 22.22 7.62
N ILE A 24 -2.75 21.03 7.49
CA ILE A 24 -2.10 19.78 7.87
C ILE A 24 -2.14 18.77 6.70
N ALA A 25 -0.98 18.19 6.37
CA ALA A 25 -0.89 17.02 5.51
C ALA A 25 -0.72 15.77 6.38
N LEU A 26 -1.60 14.78 6.24
CA LEU A 26 -1.72 13.63 7.12
C LEU A 26 -1.67 12.30 6.35
N CYS A 27 -0.87 11.37 6.85
CA CYS A 27 -0.95 9.94 6.52
C CYS A 27 -1.20 9.18 7.81
N ALA A 28 -2.35 8.53 7.94
CA ALA A 28 -2.76 7.85 9.17
C ALA A 28 -3.61 6.61 8.89
N LEU A 29 -3.89 5.85 9.94
CA LEU A 29 -4.90 4.80 9.95
C LEU A 29 -6.29 5.36 9.61
N ASN A 30 -7.13 4.54 8.99
CA ASN A 30 -8.53 4.86 8.77
C ASN A 30 -9.33 4.52 10.05
N ASP A 31 -9.32 5.46 10.99
CA ASP A 31 -9.95 5.34 12.31
C ASP A 31 -10.96 6.47 12.54
N ILE A 32 -12.09 6.11 13.14
CA ILE A 32 -13.22 7.04 13.36
C ILE A 32 -12.86 8.23 14.26
N SER A 33 -11.96 8.04 15.23
CA SER A 33 -11.51 9.12 16.11
C SER A 33 -10.62 10.13 15.38
N ILE A 34 -9.79 9.66 14.46
CA ILE A 34 -8.97 10.52 13.60
C ILE A 34 -9.86 11.27 12.60
N GLU A 35 -10.87 10.59 12.01
CA GLU A 35 -11.85 11.23 11.12
C GLU A 35 -12.62 12.35 11.85
N ALA A 36 -13.05 12.10 13.10
CA ALA A 36 -13.71 13.09 13.93
C ALA A 36 -12.80 14.28 14.20
N ARG A 37 -11.52 14.05 14.56
CA ARG A 37 -10.55 15.12 14.81
C ARG A 37 -10.29 15.98 13.57
N ILE A 38 -10.21 15.38 12.39
CA ILE A 38 -10.14 16.14 11.12
C ILE A 38 -11.39 17.00 10.93
N GLY A 39 -12.57 16.50 11.33
CA GLY A 39 -13.82 17.28 11.31
C GLY A 39 -13.76 18.53 12.18
N GLU A 40 -13.28 18.39 13.42
CA GLU A 40 -13.09 19.52 14.36
C GLU A 40 -12.07 20.54 13.84
N LEU A 41 -10.96 20.06 13.23
CA LEU A 41 -9.96 20.94 12.62
C LEU A 41 -10.55 21.75 11.45
N ALA A 42 -11.38 21.11 10.64
CA ALA A 42 -12.07 21.80 9.55
C ALA A 42 -13.04 22.89 10.05
N GLU A 43 -13.72 22.68 11.20
CA GLU A 43 -14.57 23.69 11.87
C GLU A 43 -13.74 24.85 12.44
N GLN A 44 -12.52 24.60 12.85
CA GLN A 44 -11.56 25.61 13.30
C GLN A 44 -10.88 26.36 12.14
N GLY A 45 -11.20 26.01 10.88
CA GLY A 45 -10.60 26.62 9.69
C GLY A 45 -9.19 26.08 9.36
N ILE A 46 -8.81 24.94 9.93
CA ILE A 46 -7.52 24.29 9.67
C ILE A 46 -7.76 23.14 8.66
N PRO A 47 -7.48 23.36 7.37
CA PRO A 47 -7.69 22.35 6.32
C PRO A 47 -6.73 21.18 6.45
N CYS A 48 -7.24 19.96 6.24
CA CYS A 48 -6.45 18.73 6.19
C CYS A 48 -6.45 18.14 4.79
N ILE A 49 -5.30 17.67 4.33
CA ILE A 49 -5.14 16.85 3.11
C ILE A 49 -4.54 15.52 3.51
N THR A 50 -5.18 14.42 3.13
CA THR A 50 -4.61 13.08 3.34
C THR A 50 -3.69 12.69 2.18
N PHE A 51 -2.65 11.94 2.47
CA PHE A 51 -1.75 11.41 1.44
C PHE A 51 -1.27 10.00 1.78
N ASN A 52 -0.87 9.21 0.79
CA ASN A 52 -0.43 7.83 0.89
C ASN A 52 -1.50 6.88 1.46
N SER A 53 -2.03 7.11 2.66
CA SER A 53 -3.23 6.44 3.19
C SER A 53 -4.37 7.43 3.32
N ASP A 54 -5.59 7.02 2.94
CA ASP A 54 -6.76 7.89 2.94
C ASP A 54 -7.65 7.67 4.16
N LEU A 55 -8.40 8.70 4.53
CA LEU A 55 -9.53 8.67 5.46
C LEU A 55 -10.77 9.18 4.70
N PRO A 56 -11.41 8.32 3.90
CA PRO A 56 -12.41 8.75 2.92
C PRO A 56 -13.68 9.35 3.54
N ASN A 57 -14.03 8.97 4.76
CA ASN A 57 -15.21 9.48 5.47
C ASN A 57 -14.93 10.75 6.29
N SER A 58 -13.67 11.21 6.34
CA SER A 58 -13.31 12.44 7.05
C SER A 58 -13.67 13.70 6.27
N ARG A 59 -13.66 14.86 6.94
CA ARG A 59 -13.82 16.18 6.31
C ARG A 59 -12.51 16.73 5.72
N ARG A 60 -11.63 15.85 5.24
CA ARG A 60 -10.43 16.26 4.52
C ARG A 60 -10.79 16.99 3.22
N LEU A 61 -9.92 17.89 2.75
CA LEU A 61 -10.12 18.59 1.49
C LEU A 61 -10.01 17.67 0.28
N CYS A 62 -8.93 16.88 0.24
CA CYS A 62 -8.68 15.92 -0.83
C CYS A 62 -7.67 14.86 -0.36
N PHE A 63 -7.51 13.84 -1.20
CA PHE A 63 -6.51 12.78 -1.04
C PHE A 63 -5.46 12.87 -2.16
N VAL A 64 -4.19 12.74 -1.79
CA VAL A 64 -3.05 12.66 -2.71
C VAL A 64 -2.38 11.30 -2.59
N GLY A 65 -2.72 10.39 -3.48
CA GLY A 65 -2.19 9.03 -3.45
C GLY A 65 -2.40 8.27 -4.74
N GLN A 66 -2.06 7.00 -4.73
CA GLN A 66 -2.29 6.09 -5.84
C GLN A 66 -3.76 5.61 -5.83
N ASN A 67 -4.29 5.25 -6.99
CA ASN A 67 -5.50 4.44 -7.04
C ASN A 67 -5.14 3.00 -6.62
N TYR A 68 -5.29 2.70 -5.34
CA TYR A 68 -4.88 1.41 -4.77
C TYR A 68 -5.70 0.24 -5.30
N THR A 69 -7.01 0.40 -5.49
CA THR A 69 -7.83 -0.63 -6.15
C THR A 69 -7.31 -0.96 -7.54
N GLN A 70 -6.95 0.06 -8.34
CA GLN A 70 -6.38 -0.15 -9.67
C GLN A 70 -5.00 -0.83 -9.59
N SER A 71 -4.15 -0.46 -8.65
CA SER A 71 -2.83 -1.10 -8.49
C SER A 71 -2.95 -2.57 -8.09
N GLY A 72 -3.91 -2.91 -7.23
CA GLY A 72 -4.25 -4.30 -6.91
C GLY A 72 -4.75 -5.09 -8.12
N ARG A 73 -5.64 -4.50 -8.91
CA ARG A 73 -6.11 -5.13 -10.17
C ARG A 73 -4.97 -5.37 -11.17
N ILE A 74 -4.02 -4.46 -11.26
CA ILE A 74 -2.82 -4.63 -12.10
C ILE A 74 -1.99 -5.82 -11.61
N ALA A 75 -1.75 -5.92 -10.30
CA ALA A 75 -1.04 -7.07 -9.72
C ALA A 75 -1.73 -8.39 -10.05
N ALA A 76 -3.05 -8.45 -9.90
CA ALA A 76 -3.86 -9.62 -10.22
C ALA A 76 -3.85 -9.97 -11.72
N GLU A 77 -3.93 -8.96 -12.60
CA GLU A 77 -3.84 -9.14 -14.06
C GLU A 77 -2.50 -9.78 -14.43
N LEU A 78 -1.39 -9.26 -13.92
CA LEU A 78 -0.05 -9.76 -14.18
C LEU A 78 0.13 -11.18 -13.64
N LEU A 79 -0.23 -11.40 -12.37
CA LEU A 79 -0.10 -12.69 -11.70
C LEU A 79 -0.92 -13.77 -12.41
N SER A 80 -2.15 -13.46 -12.81
CA SER A 80 -3.05 -14.40 -13.51
C SER A 80 -2.51 -14.90 -14.86
N LYS A 81 -1.51 -14.21 -15.41
CA LYS A 81 -0.82 -14.61 -16.65
C LYS A 81 0.42 -15.47 -16.39
N CYS A 82 0.93 -15.44 -15.16
CA CYS A 82 2.18 -16.12 -14.79
C CYS A 82 1.96 -17.49 -14.14
N VAL A 83 0.73 -17.80 -13.69
CA VAL A 83 0.41 -19.05 -13.01
C VAL A 83 -0.85 -19.73 -13.57
N PRO A 84 -0.98 -21.08 -13.45
CA PRO A 84 -2.16 -21.78 -13.90
C PRO A 84 -3.42 -21.40 -13.09
N LYS A 85 -4.60 -21.59 -13.68
CA LYS A 85 -5.88 -21.20 -13.09
C LYS A 85 -6.27 -21.93 -11.80
N ASN A 86 -5.69 -23.08 -11.56
CA ASN A 86 -5.89 -23.86 -10.33
C ASN A 86 -4.81 -23.57 -9.28
N ALA A 87 -3.92 -22.62 -9.50
CA ALA A 87 -2.87 -22.29 -8.56
C ALA A 87 -3.40 -21.66 -7.28
N ARG A 88 -2.76 -22.00 -6.14
CA ARG A 88 -2.93 -21.26 -4.88
C ARG A 88 -2.09 -20.00 -4.93
N VAL A 89 -2.64 -18.91 -4.44
CA VAL A 89 -2.03 -17.58 -4.37
C VAL A 89 -2.04 -17.09 -2.93
N LEU A 90 -0.89 -16.66 -2.42
CA LEU A 90 -0.76 -16.05 -1.11
C LEU A 90 -0.65 -14.53 -1.28
N ALA A 91 -1.49 -13.76 -0.60
CA ALA A 91 -1.46 -12.31 -0.59
C ALA A 91 -1.09 -11.80 0.81
N MET A 92 0.01 -11.07 0.90
CA MET A 92 0.58 -10.59 2.16
C MET A 92 0.26 -9.11 2.35
N ALA A 93 -0.52 -8.79 3.39
CA ALA A 93 -0.84 -7.41 3.79
C ALA A 93 0.08 -6.91 4.90
N GLY A 94 0.19 -5.59 5.02
CA GLY A 94 0.77 -4.95 6.20
C GLY A 94 -0.24 -4.92 7.34
N ASN A 95 -0.93 -3.79 7.50
CA ASN A 95 -2.04 -3.61 8.42
C ASN A 95 -3.27 -3.18 7.60
N LEU A 96 -4.37 -3.97 7.69
CA LEU A 96 -5.61 -3.74 6.92
C LEU A 96 -6.44 -2.55 7.42
N GLU A 97 -6.10 -1.97 8.55
CA GLU A 97 -6.69 -0.71 9.02
C GLU A 97 -6.24 0.48 8.16
N TYR A 98 -5.09 0.38 7.45
CA TYR A 98 -4.74 1.34 6.41
C TYR A 98 -5.59 1.11 5.15
N ASP A 99 -6.33 2.13 4.74
CA ASP A 99 -7.18 2.09 3.55
C ASP A 99 -6.42 1.65 2.29
N GLY A 100 -5.18 2.11 2.12
CA GLY A 100 -4.34 1.73 0.99
C GLY A 100 -4.01 0.23 0.93
N HIS A 101 -3.84 -0.46 2.07
CA HIS A 101 -3.60 -1.90 2.09
C HIS A 101 -4.88 -2.68 1.78
N ARG A 102 -6.00 -2.30 2.43
CA ARG A 102 -7.31 -2.95 2.24
C ARG A 102 -7.78 -2.81 0.80
N THR A 103 -7.90 -1.59 0.28
CA THR A 103 -8.43 -1.35 -1.07
C THR A 103 -7.56 -1.95 -2.17
N ARG A 104 -6.24 -2.06 -1.94
CA ARG A 104 -5.32 -2.75 -2.84
C ARG A 104 -5.60 -4.26 -2.90
N LEU A 105 -5.78 -4.90 -1.74
CA LEU A 105 -6.13 -6.32 -1.68
C LEU A 105 -7.52 -6.60 -2.23
N ASP A 106 -8.50 -5.74 -1.94
CA ASP A 106 -9.86 -5.88 -2.47
C ASP A 106 -9.83 -5.87 -4.01
N GLY A 107 -9.12 -4.89 -4.59
CA GLY A 107 -8.92 -4.83 -6.04
C GLY A 107 -8.21 -6.05 -6.61
N PHE A 108 -7.21 -6.58 -5.91
CA PHE A 108 -6.50 -7.80 -6.30
C PHE A 108 -7.41 -9.03 -6.27
N CYS A 109 -8.10 -9.27 -5.16
CA CYS A 109 -8.98 -10.44 -5.00
C CYS A 109 -10.16 -10.40 -5.97
N GLU A 110 -10.81 -9.23 -6.12
CA GLU A 110 -11.92 -9.06 -7.07
C GLU A 110 -11.47 -9.39 -8.49
N HIS A 111 -10.30 -8.90 -8.90
CA HIS A 111 -9.81 -9.10 -10.27
C HIS A 111 -9.36 -10.54 -10.51
N LEU A 112 -8.69 -11.20 -9.54
CA LEU A 112 -8.37 -12.63 -9.67
C LEU A 112 -9.62 -13.49 -9.81
N LYS A 113 -10.70 -13.21 -9.05
CA LYS A 113 -11.99 -13.89 -9.21
C LYS A 113 -12.57 -13.72 -10.62
N LYS A 114 -12.50 -12.51 -11.19
CA LYS A 114 -12.89 -12.25 -12.59
C LYS A 114 -12.03 -13.00 -13.60
N LYS A 115 -10.78 -13.33 -13.25
CA LYS A 115 -9.88 -14.18 -14.05
C LYS A 115 -10.10 -15.67 -13.87
N GLY A 116 -11.06 -16.08 -13.04
CA GLY A 116 -11.48 -17.47 -12.83
C GLY A 116 -10.80 -18.19 -11.66
N PHE A 117 -10.14 -17.47 -10.76
CA PHE A 117 -9.66 -18.03 -9.48
C PHE A 117 -10.81 -18.08 -8.47
N SER A 118 -10.95 -19.19 -7.76
CA SER A 118 -11.91 -19.29 -6.65
C SER A 118 -11.39 -18.58 -5.40
N SER A 119 -12.28 -18.22 -4.49
CA SER A 119 -11.89 -17.62 -3.21
C SER A 119 -11.02 -18.56 -2.36
N SER A 120 -11.19 -19.87 -2.48
CA SER A 120 -10.41 -20.88 -1.74
C SER A 120 -8.95 -20.99 -2.21
N GLN A 121 -8.63 -20.42 -3.39
CA GLN A 121 -7.26 -20.39 -3.92
C GLN A 121 -6.50 -19.15 -3.46
N ILE A 122 -7.18 -18.13 -2.93
CA ILE A 122 -6.59 -16.85 -2.54
C ILE A 122 -6.57 -16.79 -1.01
N GLU A 123 -5.37 -16.91 -0.46
CA GLU A 123 -5.15 -16.78 0.99
C GLU A 123 -4.58 -15.40 1.30
N ILE A 124 -5.10 -14.76 2.34
CA ILE A 124 -4.65 -13.44 2.78
C ILE A 124 -4.03 -13.58 4.16
N GLU A 125 -2.81 -13.09 4.31
CA GLU A 125 -2.08 -13.05 5.57
C GLU A 125 -1.71 -11.61 5.92
N GLU A 126 -2.00 -11.20 7.13
CA GLU A 126 -1.63 -9.90 7.68
C GLU A 126 -0.34 -10.05 8.50
N THR A 127 0.68 -9.28 8.16
CA THR A 127 2.02 -9.44 8.75
C THR A 127 2.61 -8.15 9.32
N TYR A 128 1.83 -7.06 9.41
CA TYR A 128 2.17 -5.79 10.04
C TYR A 128 3.53 -5.20 9.59
N ASN A 129 3.93 -5.50 8.36
CA ASN A 129 5.26 -5.19 7.83
C ASN A 129 6.44 -5.80 8.64
N ASP A 130 6.16 -6.79 9.48
CA ASP A 130 7.18 -7.49 10.26
C ASP A 130 7.92 -8.53 9.41
N TYR A 131 9.25 -8.46 9.44
CA TYR A 131 10.11 -9.36 8.68
C TYR A 131 9.96 -10.82 9.14
N ARG A 132 10.01 -11.06 10.46
CA ARG A 132 9.99 -12.43 11.01
C ARG A 132 8.63 -13.09 10.81
N LEU A 133 7.57 -12.34 11.04
CA LEU A 133 6.21 -12.82 10.82
C LEU A 133 6.01 -13.17 9.34
N THR A 134 6.43 -12.31 8.42
CA THR A 134 6.37 -12.57 6.97
C THR A 134 7.17 -13.82 6.60
N TYR A 135 8.43 -13.91 7.06
CA TYR A 135 9.29 -15.08 6.82
C TYR A 135 8.63 -16.37 7.30
N ASN A 136 8.12 -16.39 8.53
CA ASN A 136 7.49 -17.58 9.12
C ASN A 136 6.20 -17.98 8.39
N ARG A 137 5.35 -17.01 8.01
CA ARG A 137 4.10 -17.28 7.28
C ARG A 137 4.38 -17.83 5.89
N VAL A 138 5.32 -17.25 5.17
CA VAL A 138 5.74 -17.76 3.85
C VAL A 138 6.33 -19.17 3.99
N THR A 139 7.23 -19.40 4.95
CA THR A 139 7.80 -20.72 5.19
C THR A 139 6.73 -21.77 5.47
N ALA A 140 5.76 -21.46 6.32
CA ALA A 140 4.66 -22.37 6.62
C ALA A 140 3.80 -22.67 5.37
N ALA A 141 3.51 -21.65 4.56
CA ALA A 141 2.77 -21.81 3.31
C ALA A 141 3.50 -22.70 2.29
N LEU A 142 4.84 -22.57 2.21
CA LEU A 142 5.68 -23.40 1.32
C LEU A 142 5.77 -24.86 1.75
N GLN A 143 5.65 -25.13 3.05
CA GLN A 143 5.68 -26.49 3.63
C GLN A 143 4.34 -27.20 3.61
N SER A 144 3.27 -26.56 3.14
CA SER A 144 1.94 -27.15 3.05
C SER A 144 1.85 -28.16 1.89
N ASP A 145 0.86 -29.05 1.90
CA ASP A 145 0.60 -30.03 0.83
C ASP A 145 0.31 -29.39 -0.53
N ASN A 146 -0.12 -28.13 -0.53
CA ASN A 146 -0.38 -27.35 -1.74
C ASN A 146 0.31 -25.96 -1.63
N PRO A 147 1.62 -25.88 -1.87
CA PRO A 147 2.33 -24.60 -1.76
C PRO A 147 1.82 -23.58 -2.78
N PRO A 148 1.89 -22.27 -2.47
CA PRO A 148 1.47 -21.23 -3.39
C PRO A 148 2.38 -21.17 -4.62
N ALA A 149 1.80 -21.06 -5.81
CA ALA A 149 2.54 -20.84 -7.06
C ALA A 149 2.90 -19.36 -7.24
N ALA A 150 2.25 -18.46 -6.49
CA ALA A 150 2.58 -17.05 -6.49
C ALA A 150 2.30 -16.40 -5.13
N ILE A 151 3.08 -15.36 -4.85
CA ILE A 151 2.93 -14.51 -3.68
C ILE A 151 2.79 -13.05 -4.12
N TYR A 152 1.72 -12.41 -3.65
CA TYR A 152 1.50 -10.99 -3.84
C TYR A 152 1.86 -10.24 -2.56
N MET A 153 2.92 -9.44 -2.61
CA MET A 153 3.40 -8.62 -1.49
C MET A 153 2.76 -7.22 -1.55
N ALA A 154 1.57 -7.08 -0.98
CA ALA A 154 0.87 -5.79 -0.89
C ALA A 154 1.44 -4.89 0.22
N ASN A 155 2.54 -5.31 0.88
CA ASN A 155 3.19 -4.68 2.03
C ASN A 155 4.69 -4.40 1.79
N ARG A 156 5.38 -3.92 2.84
CA ARG A 156 6.81 -3.57 2.79
C ARG A 156 7.78 -4.72 3.09
N SER A 157 7.31 -5.83 3.68
CA SER A 157 8.16 -6.95 4.15
C SER A 157 8.60 -7.92 3.05
N VAL A 158 8.82 -7.44 1.83
CA VAL A 158 9.24 -8.25 0.67
C VAL A 158 10.51 -9.06 0.95
N THR A 159 11.42 -8.51 1.75
CA THR A 159 12.65 -9.21 2.15
C THR A 159 12.37 -10.51 2.90
N GLY A 160 11.45 -10.51 3.87
CA GLY A 160 11.09 -11.73 4.61
C GLY A 160 10.51 -12.82 3.69
N CYS A 161 9.71 -12.42 2.70
CA CYS A 161 9.18 -13.32 1.69
C CYS A 161 10.30 -13.94 0.83
N VAL A 162 11.15 -13.11 0.25
CA VAL A 162 12.23 -13.57 -0.64
C VAL A 162 13.26 -14.43 0.11
N ASP A 163 13.61 -14.06 1.33
CA ASP A 163 14.55 -14.85 2.14
C ASP A 163 13.97 -16.23 2.50
N ALA A 164 12.64 -16.32 2.77
CA ALA A 164 11.95 -17.60 2.98
C ALA A 164 11.96 -18.48 1.72
N LEU A 165 11.69 -17.89 0.55
CA LEU A 165 11.74 -18.58 -0.74
C LEU A 165 13.15 -19.10 -1.04
N LYS A 166 14.18 -18.28 -0.84
CA LYS A 166 15.59 -18.67 -1.02
C LYS A 166 15.98 -19.79 -0.07
N ALA A 167 15.59 -19.73 1.19
CA ALA A 167 15.86 -20.78 2.17
C ALA A 167 15.19 -22.12 1.81
N ALA A 168 14.03 -22.07 1.12
CA ALA A 168 13.33 -23.24 0.63
C ALA A 168 13.81 -23.71 -0.76
N GLY A 169 14.69 -22.96 -1.45
CA GLY A 169 15.11 -23.23 -2.83
C GLY A 169 13.97 -23.04 -3.86
N MET A 170 12.99 -22.19 -3.57
CA MET A 170 11.79 -21.98 -4.38
C MET A 170 11.70 -20.59 -5.02
N ASP A 171 12.71 -19.77 -4.86
CA ASP A 171 12.74 -18.37 -5.32
C ASP A 171 12.67 -18.18 -6.85
N GLN A 172 12.91 -19.24 -7.62
CA GLN A 172 12.71 -19.24 -9.08
C GLN A 172 11.44 -19.98 -9.51
N GLN A 173 10.72 -20.62 -8.58
CA GLN A 173 9.54 -21.42 -8.87
C GLN A 173 8.25 -20.69 -8.51
N VAL A 174 8.26 -19.94 -7.41
CA VAL A 174 7.12 -19.14 -6.95
C VAL A 174 7.23 -17.73 -7.49
N ARG A 175 6.18 -17.25 -8.16
CA ARG A 175 6.14 -15.89 -8.71
C ARG A 175 5.88 -14.87 -7.62
N VAL A 176 6.68 -13.79 -7.60
CA VAL A 176 6.54 -12.74 -6.58
C VAL A 176 6.29 -11.39 -7.25
N ILE A 177 5.17 -10.76 -6.88
CA ILE A 177 4.85 -9.38 -7.27
C ILE A 177 4.78 -8.53 -6.01
N ALA A 178 5.47 -7.38 -6.02
CA ALA A 178 5.53 -6.48 -4.90
C ALA A 178 5.12 -5.04 -5.27
N HIS A 179 5.18 -4.16 -4.28
CA HIS A 179 5.01 -2.72 -4.44
C HIS A 179 6.26 -1.95 -4.04
N ASP A 180 6.38 -0.76 -4.63
CA ASP A 180 7.41 0.23 -4.39
C ASP A 180 8.84 -0.22 -4.77
N MET A 181 9.76 0.74 -4.86
CA MET A 181 11.15 0.49 -5.17
C MET A 181 12.04 0.82 -3.96
N SER A 182 13.09 0.04 -3.79
CA SER A 182 14.18 0.31 -2.87
C SER A 182 15.47 -0.30 -3.43
N PRO A 183 16.66 0.08 -2.95
CA PRO A 183 17.91 -0.53 -3.41
C PRO A 183 17.91 -2.06 -3.28
N ARG A 184 17.33 -2.59 -2.21
CA ARG A 184 17.23 -4.05 -2.00
C ARG A 184 16.25 -4.71 -2.97
N ARG A 185 15.10 -4.09 -3.27
CA ARG A 185 14.16 -4.61 -4.28
C ARG A 185 14.73 -4.53 -5.69
N LYS A 186 15.52 -3.49 -5.99
CA LYS A 186 16.27 -3.41 -7.25
C LYS A 186 17.16 -4.65 -7.40
N GLN A 187 17.91 -5.03 -6.37
CA GLN A 187 18.76 -6.23 -6.40
C GLN A 187 17.93 -7.50 -6.57
N MET A 188 16.78 -7.63 -5.89
CA MET A 188 15.89 -8.78 -6.02
C MET A 188 15.28 -8.93 -7.43
N LEU A 189 14.99 -7.81 -8.11
CA LEU A 189 14.57 -7.83 -9.51
C LEU A 189 15.71 -8.29 -10.42
N LEU A 190 16.94 -7.82 -10.18
CA LEU A 190 18.10 -8.16 -10.98
C LEU A 190 18.55 -9.64 -10.81
N ASP A 191 18.43 -10.19 -9.61
CA ASP A 191 18.74 -11.60 -9.34
C ASP A 191 17.56 -12.55 -9.61
N GLY A 192 16.40 -12.02 -10.00
CA GLY A 192 15.20 -12.79 -10.35
C GLY A 192 14.41 -13.35 -9.18
N SER A 193 14.75 -13.02 -7.92
CA SER A 193 13.97 -13.44 -6.75
C SER A 193 12.70 -12.60 -6.52
N LEU A 194 12.52 -11.52 -7.27
CA LEU A 194 11.31 -10.73 -7.40
C LEU A 194 11.02 -10.57 -8.89
N ASP A 195 9.84 -10.97 -9.36
CA ASP A 195 9.49 -10.88 -10.79
C ASP A 195 9.16 -9.46 -11.22
N LEU A 196 8.32 -8.77 -10.44
CA LEU A 196 7.79 -7.45 -10.76
C LEU A 196 7.57 -6.62 -9.49
N THR A 197 7.72 -5.31 -9.61
CA THR A 197 7.23 -4.36 -8.62
C THR A 197 6.35 -3.29 -9.27
N ILE A 198 5.28 -2.91 -8.56
CA ILE A 198 4.36 -1.84 -8.97
C ILE A 198 4.71 -0.61 -8.17
N THR A 199 5.14 0.45 -8.84
CA THR A 199 5.59 1.67 -8.16
C THR A 199 4.54 2.77 -8.21
N GLN A 200 4.69 3.70 -7.28
CA GLN A 200 3.90 4.91 -7.16
C GLN A 200 4.82 6.13 -7.09
N ASP A 201 4.28 7.32 -7.37
CA ASP A 201 5.03 8.57 -7.32
C ASP A 201 5.07 9.09 -5.87
N LEU A 202 5.99 8.56 -5.06
CA LEU A 202 6.17 8.94 -3.65
C LEU A 202 6.64 10.40 -3.52
N PHE A 203 7.43 10.91 -4.46
CA PHE A 203 7.85 12.31 -4.45
C PHE A 203 6.65 13.25 -4.57
N ARG A 204 5.75 12.96 -5.51
CA ARG A 204 4.50 13.71 -5.68
C ARG A 204 3.63 13.61 -4.44
N GLN A 205 3.47 12.42 -3.89
CA GLN A 205 2.65 12.21 -2.69
C GLN A 205 3.17 13.00 -1.48
N GLY A 206 4.48 13.10 -1.30
CA GLY A 206 5.07 13.89 -0.21
C GLY A 206 5.06 15.41 -0.45
N SER A 207 5.17 15.87 -1.71
CA SER A 207 5.31 17.29 -2.01
C SER A 207 3.99 17.98 -2.37
N GLN A 208 3.09 17.29 -3.05
CA GLN A 208 1.85 17.90 -3.55
C GLN A 208 0.87 18.35 -2.46
N PRO A 209 0.66 17.61 -1.35
CA PRO A 209 -0.22 18.07 -0.27
C PRO A 209 0.18 19.43 0.27
N LEU A 210 1.48 19.65 0.50
CA LEU A 210 1.99 20.93 1.00
C LEU A 210 1.81 22.07 -0.01
N ARG A 211 1.98 21.80 -1.30
CA ARG A 211 1.73 22.79 -2.36
C ARG A 211 0.26 23.17 -2.45
N LEU A 212 -0.65 22.19 -2.36
CA LEU A 212 -2.09 22.43 -2.36
C LEU A 212 -2.54 23.24 -1.15
N LEU A 213 -2.00 22.95 0.04
CA LEU A 213 -2.25 23.75 1.24
C LEU A 213 -1.71 25.18 1.08
N ALA A 214 -0.51 25.36 0.56
CA ALA A 214 0.06 26.69 0.33
C ALA A 214 -0.76 27.48 -0.69
N ASP A 215 -1.21 26.87 -1.80
CA ASP A 215 -2.07 27.52 -2.80
C ASP A 215 -3.43 27.90 -2.21
N LEU A 216 -4.01 27.06 -1.36
CA LEU A 216 -5.25 27.38 -0.65
C LEU A 216 -5.05 28.56 0.32
N LEU A 217 -4.06 28.48 1.21
CA LEU A 217 -3.86 29.46 2.28
C LEU A 217 -3.37 30.82 1.78
N GLN A 218 -2.52 30.84 0.73
CA GLN A 218 -1.94 32.07 0.23
C GLN A 218 -2.73 32.70 -0.93
N LYS A 219 -3.40 31.88 -1.76
CA LYS A 219 -4.03 32.31 -3.00
C LYS A 219 -5.53 32.04 -3.04
N ASN A 220 -6.09 31.41 -2.00
CA ASN A 220 -7.47 30.94 -1.94
C ASN A 220 -7.88 30.01 -3.12
N ILE A 221 -6.90 29.24 -3.63
CA ILE A 221 -7.15 28.25 -4.68
C ILE A 221 -7.59 26.93 -4.03
N GLN A 222 -8.85 26.55 -4.25
CA GLN A 222 -9.38 25.29 -3.74
C GLN A 222 -8.75 24.10 -4.48
N PRO A 223 -8.26 23.06 -3.77
CA PRO A 223 -7.80 21.84 -4.41
C PRO A 223 -8.98 21.14 -5.10
N GLU A 224 -8.78 20.72 -6.34
CA GLU A 224 -9.76 19.86 -7.00
C GLU A 224 -9.90 18.56 -6.19
N ASN A 225 -11.14 18.16 -5.88
CA ASN A 225 -11.43 16.89 -5.19
C ASN A 225 -11.23 15.69 -6.15
N SER A 226 -10.17 15.73 -6.93
CA SER A 226 -9.82 14.69 -7.88
C SER A 226 -8.58 13.98 -7.39
N ASN A 227 -8.76 12.75 -6.97
CA ASN A 227 -7.68 11.77 -6.92
C ASN A 227 -7.23 11.49 -8.38
N LYS A 228 -6.71 12.50 -9.07
CA LYS A 228 -5.99 12.32 -10.34
C LYS A 228 -4.69 11.59 -9.99
N GLY A 229 -4.86 10.26 -9.87
CA GLY A 229 -3.92 9.32 -9.31
C GLY A 229 -2.50 9.54 -9.80
N SER A 230 -1.57 9.33 -8.91
CA SER A 230 -0.16 9.21 -9.28
C SER A 230 -0.01 8.09 -10.31
N LYS A 231 0.90 8.28 -11.25
CA LYS A 231 1.21 7.29 -12.28
C LYS A 231 1.52 5.94 -11.62
N ILE A 232 0.88 4.88 -12.10
CA ILE A 232 1.20 3.50 -11.73
C ILE A 232 2.19 2.98 -12.76
N SER A 233 3.37 2.55 -12.32
CA SER A 233 4.40 1.98 -13.20
C SER A 233 4.70 0.55 -12.80
N ILE A 234 4.95 -0.31 -13.79
CA ILE A 234 5.35 -1.70 -13.60
C ILE A 234 6.84 -1.77 -13.92
N ILE A 235 7.62 -2.26 -12.96
CA ILE A 235 9.08 -2.39 -13.09
C ILE A 235 9.46 -3.87 -13.02
N CYS A 236 10.30 -4.29 -13.94
CA CYS A 236 10.98 -5.59 -13.95
C CYS A 236 12.48 -5.38 -14.16
N ALA A 237 13.25 -6.44 -14.18
CA ALA A 237 14.71 -6.38 -14.37
C ALA A 237 15.16 -5.63 -15.63
N GLN A 238 14.32 -5.53 -16.66
CA GLN A 238 14.69 -4.96 -17.96
C GLN A 238 14.40 -3.47 -18.10
N ASN A 239 13.64 -2.85 -17.16
CA ASN A 239 13.34 -1.43 -17.19
C ASN A 239 13.69 -0.70 -15.88
N ILE A 240 14.65 -1.23 -15.13
CA ILE A 240 15.24 -0.58 -13.97
C ILE A 240 16.25 0.47 -14.44
N GLU A 241 16.05 1.73 -14.00
CA GLU A 241 17.01 2.83 -14.14
C GLU A 241 18.06 2.82 -13.02
#